data_d645f8d0e218f1eefdbf26f08df9d619
#
_entry.id   d645f8d0e218f1eefdbf26f08df9d619
#
_cell.length_a   1.000
_cell.length_b   1.000
_cell.length_c   1.000
_cell.angle_alpha   90.00
_cell.angle_beta   90.00
_cell.angle_gamma   90.00
#
_symmetry.space_group_name_H-M   'P 1'
#
loop_
_entity.id
_entity.type
_entity.pdbx_description
1 polymer ?
#
loop_
_entity_poly.entity_id
_entity_poly.type
_entity_poly.pdbx_seq_one_letter_code
_entity_poly.pdbx_strand_id
1 'polypeptide(L)'
;LDWAQQRQTFGKPLVQHQVIRQKLSSMTQRIYSTQAWADRCTIALQNGQDDAGEIALLKVHATQAFEFVAREACQILGGASYVRGSRVERIYREVRPNAIAGGSEEIMLDLAARQLGYLG
;
A
#
# COMPACT_ATOMS: atom_id res chain seq x y z
N LEU A 1 -11.38 -5.05 8.41
CA LEU A 1 -12.61 -4.37 8.87
C LEU A 1 -13.26 -5.13 10.02
N ASP A 2 -13.48 -6.44 9.88
CA ASP A 2 -14.18 -7.31 10.85
C ASP A 2 -13.66 -7.16 12.28
N TRP A 3 -12.34 -7.16 12.47
CA TRP A 3 -11.73 -6.89 13.76
C TRP A 3 -12.19 -5.55 14.37
N ALA A 4 -12.19 -4.48 13.58
CA ALA A 4 -12.59 -3.15 14.06
C ALA A 4 -14.09 -3.06 14.41
N GLN A 5 -14.91 -3.90 13.82
CA GLN A 5 -16.34 -4.00 14.11
C GLN A 5 -16.62 -4.85 15.37
N GLN A 6 -15.82 -5.89 15.61
CA GLN A 6 -16.04 -6.84 16.70
C GLN A 6 -15.30 -6.46 17.99
N ARG A 7 -14.06 -5.96 17.89
CA ARG A 7 -13.24 -5.61 19.06
C ARG A 7 -13.80 -4.37 19.74
N GLN A 8 -14.04 -4.49 21.04
CA GLN A 8 -14.52 -3.38 21.87
C GLN A 8 -13.39 -2.79 22.72
N THR A 9 -13.35 -1.47 22.82
CA THR A 9 -12.51 -0.70 23.73
C THR A 9 -13.30 0.51 24.24
N PHE A 10 -13.11 0.86 25.50
CA PHE A 10 -13.84 1.98 26.12
C PHE A 10 -15.35 1.90 25.92
N GLY A 11 -15.92 0.70 26.04
CA GLY A 11 -17.36 0.43 25.98
C GLY A 11 -18.00 0.47 24.59
N LYS A 12 -17.21 0.52 23.51
CA LYS A 12 -17.75 0.53 22.14
C LYS A 12 -16.81 -0.15 21.14
N PRO A 13 -17.33 -0.63 19.98
CA PRO A 13 -16.51 -1.18 18.91
C PRO A 13 -15.42 -0.21 18.43
N LEU A 14 -14.24 -0.73 18.04
CA LEU A 14 -13.12 0.09 17.55
C LEU A 14 -13.53 1.02 16.42
N VAL A 15 -14.35 0.56 15.48
CA VAL A 15 -14.82 1.36 14.33
C VAL A 15 -15.60 2.62 14.73
N GLN A 16 -16.14 2.67 15.94
CA GLN A 16 -16.84 3.86 16.46
C GLN A 16 -15.89 4.97 16.94
N HIS A 17 -14.59 4.67 17.08
CA HIS A 17 -13.59 5.71 17.36
C HIS A 17 -13.18 6.42 16.08
N GLN A 18 -13.19 7.76 16.10
CA GLN A 18 -12.89 8.59 14.94
C GLN A 18 -11.51 8.25 14.33
N VAL A 19 -10.48 8.09 15.17
CA VAL A 19 -9.13 7.75 14.73
C VAL A 19 -9.07 6.44 13.93
N ILE A 20 -9.89 5.46 14.30
CA ILE A 20 -9.96 4.17 13.57
C ILE A 20 -10.61 4.37 12.20
N ARG A 21 -11.70 5.13 12.13
CA ARG A 21 -12.33 5.46 10.84
C ARG A 21 -11.39 6.23 9.92
N GLN A 22 -10.64 7.22 10.47
CA GLN A 22 -9.63 7.96 9.70
C GLN A 22 -8.55 7.04 9.14
N LYS A 23 -8.04 6.09 9.94
CA LYS A 23 -7.07 5.08 9.47
C LYS A 23 -7.65 4.23 8.35
N LEU A 24 -8.85 3.68 8.53
CA LEU A 24 -9.52 2.87 7.51
C LEU A 24 -9.74 3.65 6.21
N SER A 25 -10.19 4.92 6.30
CA SER A 25 -10.39 5.78 5.13
C SER A 25 -9.07 6.07 4.41
N SER A 26 -7.98 6.34 5.13
CA SER A 26 -6.66 6.58 4.55
C SER A 26 -6.09 5.32 3.88
N MET A 27 -6.34 4.14 4.45
CA MET A 27 -5.98 2.86 3.83
C MET A 27 -6.76 2.66 2.52
N THR A 28 -8.07 2.88 2.55
CA THR A 28 -8.94 2.76 1.37
C THR A 28 -8.53 3.72 0.25
N GLN A 29 -8.20 4.97 0.59
CA GLN A 29 -7.73 5.97 -0.37
C GLN A 29 -6.48 5.48 -1.11
N ARG A 30 -5.50 4.93 -0.38
CA ARG A 30 -4.26 4.41 -1.00
C ARG A 30 -4.51 3.19 -1.86
N ILE A 31 -5.39 2.29 -1.44
CA ILE A 31 -5.76 1.11 -2.22
C ILE A 31 -6.43 1.54 -3.53
N TYR A 32 -7.40 2.45 -3.46
CA TYR A 32 -8.13 2.91 -4.65
C TYR A 32 -7.24 3.67 -5.62
N SER A 33 -6.36 4.56 -5.12
CA SER A 33 -5.43 5.28 -6.01
C SER A 33 -4.44 4.34 -6.69
N THR A 34 -3.93 3.35 -5.97
CA THR A 34 -3.03 2.33 -6.54
C THR A 34 -3.74 1.49 -7.59
N GLN A 35 -4.96 1.03 -7.31
CA GLN A 35 -5.74 0.22 -8.26
C GLN A 35 -6.07 1.01 -9.53
N ALA A 36 -6.57 2.23 -9.38
CA ALA A 36 -6.89 3.09 -10.54
C ALA A 36 -5.66 3.35 -11.43
N TRP A 37 -4.50 3.54 -10.81
CA TRP A 37 -3.26 3.73 -11.56
C TRP A 37 -2.80 2.44 -12.25
N ALA A 38 -2.90 1.30 -11.57
CA ALA A 38 -2.60 0.01 -12.17
C ALA A 38 -3.52 -0.33 -13.35
N ASP A 39 -4.81 -0.04 -13.22
CA ASP A 39 -5.79 -0.23 -14.31
C ASP A 39 -5.45 0.67 -15.50
N ARG A 40 -5.07 1.92 -15.29
CA ARG A 40 -4.62 2.84 -16.34
C ARG A 40 -3.39 2.31 -17.08
N CYS A 41 -2.37 1.88 -16.36
CA CYS A 41 -1.17 1.29 -16.97
C CYS A 41 -1.49 0.02 -17.75
N THR A 42 -2.39 -0.82 -17.23
CA THR A 42 -2.82 -2.05 -17.90
C THR A 42 -3.51 -1.75 -19.23
N ILE A 43 -4.42 -0.79 -19.24
CA ILE A 43 -5.13 -0.35 -20.48
C ILE A 43 -4.13 0.24 -21.49
N ALA A 44 -3.18 1.05 -21.04
CA ALA A 44 -2.15 1.63 -21.90
C ALA A 44 -1.30 0.53 -22.57
N LEU A 45 -0.83 -0.46 -21.80
CA LEU A 45 -0.09 -1.60 -22.35
C LEU A 45 -0.91 -2.41 -23.35
N GLN A 46 -2.19 -2.66 -23.08
CA GLN A 46 -3.08 -3.37 -24.02
C GLN A 46 -3.25 -2.62 -25.34
N ASN A 47 -3.15 -1.30 -25.32
CA ASN A 47 -3.20 -0.43 -26.50
C ASN A 47 -1.82 -0.22 -27.18
N GLY A 48 -0.78 -0.97 -26.75
CA GLY A 48 0.56 -0.88 -27.31
C GLY A 48 1.36 0.35 -26.86
N GLN A 49 0.91 1.02 -25.80
CA GLN A 49 1.62 2.12 -25.17
C GLN A 49 2.47 1.54 -24.02
N ASP A 50 3.76 1.53 -24.18
CA ASP A 50 4.71 1.08 -23.15
C ASP A 50 5.40 2.32 -22.54
N ASP A 51 4.97 2.68 -21.32
CA ASP A 51 5.59 3.74 -20.54
C ASP A 51 6.29 3.12 -19.32
N ALA A 52 7.54 2.73 -19.53
CA ALA A 52 8.38 2.15 -18.48
C ALA A 52 8.59 3.13 -17.30
N GLY A 53 8.60 4.43 -17.56
CA GLY A 53 8.71 5.47 -16.52
C GLY A 53 7.49 5.49 -15.60
N GLU A 54 6.30 5.46 -16.19
CA GLU A 54 5.05 5.44 -15.43
C GLU A 54 4.91 4.14 -14.62
N ILE A 55 5.26 2.99 -15.21
CA ILE A 55 5.23 1.69 -14.52
C ILE A 55 6.21 1.69 -13.33
N ALA A 56 7.39 2.30 -13.50
CA ALA A 56 8.35 2.44 -12.41
C ALA A 56 7.80 3.29 -11.25
N LEU A 57 7.14 4.41 -11.55
CA LEU A 57 6.47 5.25 -10.54
C LEU A 57 5.33 4.50 -9.85
N LEU A 58 4.52 3.76 -10.61
CA LEU A 58 3.45 2.94 -10.05
C LEU A 58 4.01 1.88 -9.08
N LYS A 59 5.13 1.23 -9.42
CA LYS A 59 5.76 0.25 -8.52
C LYS A 59 6.14 0.89 -7.20
N VAL A 60 6.76 2.05 -7.19
CA VAL A 60 7.13 2.78 -5.96
C VAL A 60 5.87 3.16 -5.17
N HIS A 61 4.88 3.75 -5.84
CA HIS A 61 3.62 4.11 -5.19
C HIS A 61 2.93 2.90 -4.56
N ALA A 62 2.85 1.77 -5.26
CA ALA A 62 2.20 0.56 -4.77
C ALA A 62 2.91 -0.04 -3.55
N THR A 63 4.25 -0.07 -3.54
CA THR A 63 5.00 -0.59 -2.39
C THR A 63 4.86 0.31 -1.16
N GLN A 64 4.91 1.62 -1.32
CA GLN A 64 4.68 2.58 -0.24
C GLN A 64 3.24 2.51 0.30
N ALA A 65 2.26 2.37 -0.58
CA ALA A 65 0.86 2.17 -0.19
C ALA A 65 0.70 0.87 0.60
N PHE A 66 1.35 -0.21 0.17
CA PHE A 66 1.30 -1.49 0.84
C PHE A 66 1.94 -1.44 2.24
N GLU A 67 3.13 -0.82 2.38
CA GLU A 67 3.76 -0.59 3.69
C GLU A 67 2.86 0.21 4.64
N PHE A 68 2.28 1.30 4.13
CA PHE A 68 1.37 2.12 4.91
C PHE A 68 0.14 1.32 5.38
N VAL A 69 -0.52 0.59 4.48
CA VAL A 69 -1.71 -0.21 4.80
C VAL A 69 -1.38 -1.32 5.80
N ALA A 70 -0.26 -2.02 5.63
CA ALA A 70 0.18 -3.07 6.54
C ALA A 70 0.44 -2.51 7.95
N ARG A 71 1.12 -1.36 8.04
CA ARG A 71 1.40 -0.67 9.31
C ARG A 71 0.10 -0.25 10.02
N GLU A 72 -0.81 0.39 9.30
CA GLU A 72 -2.08 0.85 9.89
C GLU A 72 -2.98 -0.33 10.31
N ALA A 73 -2.97 -1.42 9.54
CA ALA A 73 -3.66 -2.65 9.93
C ALA A 73 -3.10 -3.22 11.25
N CYS A 74 -1.78 -3.25 11.41
CA CYS A 74 -1.15 -3.66 12.68
C CYS A 74 -1.58 -2.75 13.85
N GLN A 75 -1.63 -1.45 13.65
CA GLN A 75 -2.06 -0.49 14.67
C GLN A 75 -3.52 -0.70 15.08
N ILE A 76 -4.41 -1.02 14.12
CA ILE A 76 -5.83 -1.30 14.41
C ILE A 76 -5.98 -2.63 15.18
N LEU A 77 -5.19 -3.66 14.82
CA LEU A 77 -5.23 -4.95 15.49
C LEU A 77 -4.58 -4.93 16.88
N GLY A 78 -3.66 -3.98 17.11
CA GLY A 78 -2.91 -3.91 18.35
C GLY A 78 -2.05 -5.15 18.57
N GLY A 79 -1.96 -5.65 19.80
CA GLY A 79 -1.13 -6.80 20.15
C GLY A 79 -1.43 -8.08 19.35
N ALA A 80 -2.65 -8.26 18.84
CA ALA A 80 -3.00 -9.39 18.00
C ALA A 80 -2.20 -9.44 16.68
N SER A 81 -1.71 -8.29 16.19
CA SER A 81 -0.88 -8.22 14.99
C SER A 81 0.57 -8.66 15.21
N TYR A 82 1.00 -8.77 16.46
CA TYR A 82 2.37 -9.18 16.82
C TYR A 82 2.50 -10.71 16.98
N VAL A 83 1.40 -11.39 17.23
CA VAL A 83 1.40 -12.84 17.46
C VAL A 83 1.56 -13.58 16.12
N ARG A 84 2.54 -14.49 16.07
CA ARG A 84 2.75 -15.35 14.89
C ARG A 84 1.49 -16.15 14.56
N GLY A 85 1.24 -16.29 13.24
CA GLY A 85 0.08 -16.99 12.72
C GLY A 85 -1.08 -16.08 12.34
N SER A 86 -1.05 -14.80 12.72
CA SER A 86 -2.02 -13.84 12.19
C SER A 86 -1.64 -13.44 10.75
N ARG A 87 -2.65 -13.27 9.90
CA ARG A 87 -2.44 -12.85 8.51
C ARG A 87 -1.76 -11.48 8.43
N VAL A 88 -2.10 -10.58 9.33
CA VAL A 88 -1.57 -9.20 9.34
C VAL A 88 -0.11 -9.17 9.76
N GLU A 89 0.29 -9.99 10.77
CA GLU A 89 1.69 -10.15 11.16
C GLU A 89 2.55 -10.60 9.97
N ARG A 90 2.10 -11.63 9.27
CA ARG A 90 2.80 -12.14 8.10
C ARG A 90 2.94 -11.07 7.02
N ILE A 91 1.87 -10.39 6.65
CA ILE A 91 1.87 -9.33 5.64
C ILE A 91 2.82 -8.20 6.03
N TYR A 92 2.79 -7.74 7.29
CA TYR A 92 3.67 -6.68 7.76
C TYR A 92 5.16 -7.04 7.62
N ARG A 93 5.51 -8.30 7.87
CA ARG A 93 6.88 -8.79 7.71
C ARG A 93 7.26 -8.96 6.24
N GLU A 94 6.32 -9.38 5.39
CA GLU A 94 6.54 -9.67 3.97
C GLU A 94 6.47 -8.41 3.08
N VAL A 95 5.93 -7.30 3.55
CA VAL A 95 5.78 -6.10 2.72
C VAL A 95 7.11 -5.43 2.42
N ARG A 96 8.05 -5.45 3.35
CA ARG A 96 9.33 -4.75 3.19
C ARG A 96 10.19 -5.23 2.01
N PRO A 97 10.33 -6.54 1.74
CA PRO A 97 11.02 -7.02 0.55
C PRO A 97 10.51 -6.46 -0.77
N ASN A 98 9.23 -6.10 -0.87
CA ASN A 98 8.66 -5.56 -2.12
C ASN A 98 9.20 -4.16 -2.48
N ALA A 99 9.63 -3.37 -1.50
CA ALA A 99 10.26 -2.07 -1.74
C ALA A 99 11.71 -2.20 -2.24
N ILE A 100 12.32 -3.39 -2.08
CA ILE A 100 13.72 -3.67 -2.39
C ILE A 100 13.83 -4.54 -3.64
N ALA A 101 13.06 -5.63 -3.72
CA ALA A 101 13.09 -6.60 -4.79
C ALA A 101 12.44 -6.05 -6.08
N GLY A 102 12.93 -6.53 -7.22
CA GLY A 102 12.41 -6.10 -8.54
C GLY A 102 12.75 -4.65 -8.88
N GLY A 103 13.81 -4.13 -8.33
CA GLY A 103 14.23 -2.72 -8.36
C GLY A 103 13.84 -1.99 -7.09
N SER A 104 14.84 -1.49 -6.35
CA SER A 104 14.57 -0.68 -5.16
C SER A 104 13.82 0.61 -5.52
N GLU A 105 13.21 1.26 -4.55
CA GLU A 105 12.48 2.52 -4.79
C GLU A 105 13.37 3.56 -5.48
N GLU A 106 14.63 3.67 -5.05
CA GLU A 106 15.60 4.63 -5.61
C GLU A 106 15.91 4.30 -7.08
N ILE A 107 16.13 3.03 -7.42
CA ILE A 107 16.38 2.58 -8.79
C ILE A 107 15.16 2.83 -9.68
N MET A 108 13.96 2.55 -9.18
CA MET A 108 12.73 2.78 -9.94
C MET A 108 12.46 4.27 -10.16
N LEU A 109 12.74 5.13 -9.16
CA LEU A 109 12.63 6.58 -9.29
C LEU A 109 13.65 7.14 -10.28
N ASP A 110 14.89 6.64 -10.29
CA ASP A 110 15.91 7.04 -11.25
C ASP A 110 15.54 6.60 -12.68
N LEU A 111 15.02 5.38 -12.84
CA LEU A 111 14.49 4.92 -14.12
C LEU A 111 13.37 5.85 -14.64
N ALA A 112 12.42 6.17 -13.77
CA ALA A 112 11.33 7.08 -14.13
C ALA A 112 11.84 8.47 -14.53
N ALA A 113 12.81 9.03 -13.78
CA ALA A 113 13.40 10.33 -14.07
C ALA A 113 14.08 10.36 -15.46
N ARG A 114 14.77 9.29 -15.83
CA ARG A 114 15.38 9.14 -17.18
C ARG A 114 14.32 9.08 -18.27
N GLN A 115 13.28 8.27 -18.08
CA GLN A 115 12.21 8.11 -19.07
C GLN A 115 11.36 9.39 -19.24
N LEU A 116 11.21 10.18 -18.19
CA LEU A 116 10.52 11.48 -18.21
C LEU A 116 11.41 12.63 -18.75
N GLY A 117 12.65 12.35 -19.10
CA GLY A 117 13.57 13.35 -19.69
C GLY A 117 14.16 14.36 -18.71
N TYR A 118 14.18 14.07 -17.40
CA TYR A 118 14.71 14.99 -16.40
C TYR A 118 16.25 15.15 -16.46
N LEU A 119 16.93 14.25 -17.15
CA LEU A 119 18.38 14.31 -17.28
C LEU A 119 18.88 15.07 -18.54
N GLY A 120 18.00 15.66 -19.32
CA GLY A 120 18.35 16.45 -20.52
C GLY A 120 18.64 15.59 -21.73
#